data_1021fd79ceec03e6afc68e2b82ea1062
#
_entry.id   1021fd79ceec03e6afc68e2b82ea1062
#
_cell.length_a   1.000
_cell.length_b   1.000
_cell.length_c   1.000
_cell.angle_alpha   90.00
_cell.angle_beta   90.00
_cell.angle_gamma   90.00
#
_symmetry.space_group_name_H-M   'P 1'
#
loop_
_entity.id
_entity.type
_entity.pdbx_description
1 polymer ?
#
loop_
_entity_poly.entity_id
_entity_poly.type
_entity_poly.pdbx_seq_one_letter_code
_entity_poly.pdbx_strand_id
1 'polypeptide(L)'
;MRYRNYLQTKLDGVPVDGTKLPSGFQIVGHVALVHLDEKLWQYAYQIGELTMEYNRRVKSVAIRYGPTEGVTRKPAYKVVAGDLNTVTMFTEAGIRFMLDPLVVTFSRGNRQERMRLSSIVRPGEIVVDMFACVGQFALPIAIGESSRVFAIEIDPIAYDFLLRNIELNKLESKVVAILGDCRDVHPLAVADRVIMGYLHDTSAYLPAALETLSRKGGTVHMHIASPLKAIASLRDVISSKAAEKGFRANTVTRRIKTYSPGVEHLAFDIRLMPS
;
A
#
# COMPACT_ATOMS: atom_id res chain seq x y z
N MET A 1 -7.66 8.27 -28.23
CA MET A 1 -6.62 7.30 -28.69
C MET A 1 -6.04 6.60 -27.47
N ARG A 2 -5.70 5.30 -27.54
CA ARG A 2 -5.01 4.59 -26.42
C ARG A 2 -3.56 5.06 -26.33
N TYR A 3 -3.00 5.14 -25.13
CA TYR A 3 -1.66 5.68 -24.88
C TYR A 3 -0.56 5.02 -25.74
N ARG A 4 -0.50 3.66 -25.83
CA ARG A 4 0.46 2.96 -26.69
C ARG A 4 0.35 3.41 -28.16
N ASN A 5 -0.87 3.49 -28.69
CA ASN A 5 -1.08 3.92 -30.08
C ASN A 5 -0.65 5.37 -30.29
N TYR A 6 -0.88 6.23 -29.29
CA TYR A 6 -0.40 7.60 -29.31
C TYR A 6 1.14 7.65 -29.39
N LEU A 7 1.83 6.87 -28.54
CA LEU A 7 3.30 6.80 -28.63
C LEU A 7 3.77 6.27 -29.98
N GLN A 8 3.12 5.25 -30.53
CA GLN A 8 3.46 4.70 -31.86
C GLN A 8 3.38 5.74 -32.99
N THR A 9 2.41 6.67 -32.92
CA THR A 9 2.26 7.72 -33.93
C THR A 9 3.25 8.88 -33.80
N LYS A 10 3.92 9.00 -32.65
CA LYS A 10 4.80 10.14 -32.32
C LYS A 10 6.29 9.76 -32.25
N LEU A 11 6.59 8.49 -32.04
CA LEU A 11 7.95 7.98 -31.96
C LEU A 11 8.39 7.43 -33.34
N ASP A 12 8.61 8.34 -34.30
CA ASP A 12 9.14 7.97 -35.60
C ASP A 12 10.56 7.42 -35.47
N GLY A 13 10.83 6.26 -36.11
CA GLY A 13 12.16 5.66 -36.17
C GLY A 13 12.63 4.91 -34.91
N VAL A 14 11.77 4.71 -33.92
CA VAL A 14 12.07 3.80 -32.79
C VAL A 14 11.97 2.36 -33.30
N PRO A 15 13.11 1.61 -33.42
CA PRO A 15 13.04 0.22 -33.81
C PRO A 15 12.37 -0.56 -32.68
N VAL A 16 11.10 -0.88 -32.86
CA VAL A 16 10.32 -1.72 -31.94
C VAL A 16 10.45 -3.19 -32.31
N ASP A 17 11.65 -3.65 -32.63
CA ASP A 17 11.90 -5.06 -32.88
C ASP A 17 11.58 -5.89 -31.63
N GLY A 18 10.32 -6.34 -31.54
CA GLY A 18 9.83 -7.17 -30.45
C GLY A 18 9.64 -6.46 -29.10
N THR A 19 10.02 -5.19 -28.95
CA THR A 19 9.88 -4.43 -27.72
C THR A 19 8.54 -3.69 -27.69
N LYS A 20 7.73 -3.94 -26.69
CA LYS A 20 6.39 -3.33 -26.59
C LYS A 20 6.47 -1.99 -25.88
N LEU A 21 6.04 -0.93 -26.56
CA LEU A 21 5.77 0.35 -25.91
C LEU A 21 4.80 0.21 -24.72
N PRO A 22 4.93 1.03 -23.67
CA PRO A 22 4.07 0.95 -22.51
C PRO A 22 2.60 1.13 -22.88
N SER A 23 1.73 0.31 -22.29
CA SER A 23 0.29 0.36 -22.58
C SER A 23 -0.43 1.45 -21.79
N GLY A 24 0.22 2.02 -20.79
CA GLY A 24 -0.30 3.04 -19.90
C GLY A 24 0.75 3.41 -18.84
N PHE A 25 0.32 4.25 -17.92
CA PHE A 25 1.11 4.70 -16.79
C PHE A 25 0.21 4.87 -15.55
N GLN A 26 0.81 4.79 -14.38
CA GLN A 26 0.12 5.11 -13.13
C GLN A 26 0.26 6.62 -12.87
N ILE A 27 -0.83 7.28 -12.48
CA ILE A 27 -0.78 8.68 -12.03
C ILE A 27 -0.94 8.72 -10.51
N VAL A 28 -0.06 9.45 -9.83
CA VAL A 28 -0.18 9.83 -8.43
C VAL A 28 -0.09 11.35 -8.36
N GLY A 29 -1.22 12.01 -8.10
CA GLY A 29 -1.32 13.47 -8.19
C GLY A 29 -0.92 13.99 -9.57
N HIS A 30 0.18 14.75 -9.68
CA HIS A 30 0.72 15.26 -10.93
C HIS A 30 1.87 14.43 -11.50
N VAL A 31 2.27 13.34 -10.83
CA VAL A 31 3.39 12.49 -11.22
C VAL A 31 2.90 11.27 -11.99
N ALA A 32 3.43 11.04 -13.19
CA ALA A 32 3.23 9.83 -13.96
C ALA A 32 4.37 8.84 -13.72
N LEU A 33 4.04 7.62 -13.32
CA LEU A 33 4.96 6.51 -13.13
C LEU A 33 4.84 5.56 -14.32
N VAL A 34 5.86 5.51 -15.16
CA VAL A 34 5.90 4.72 -16.39
C VAL A 34 6.78 3.49 -16.20
N HIS A 35 6.30 2.35 -16.64
CA HIS A 35 7.10 1.13 -16.71
C HIS A 35 7.62 0.97 -18.13
N LEU A 36 8.94 1.07 -18.30
CA LEU A 36 9.61 0.89 -19.59
C LEU A 36 10.43 -0.39 -19.57
N ASP A 37 10.44 -1.09 -20.71
CA ASP A 37 11.45 -2.09 -21.02
C ASP A 37 12.82 -1.40 -21.09
N GLU A 38 13.88 -2.06 -20.64
CA GLU A 38 15.25 -1.49 -20.62
C GLU A 38 15.71 -1.06 -22.01
N LYS A 39 15.30 -1.77 -23.06
CA LYS A 39 15.59 -1.41 -24.45
C LYS A 39 15.04 -0.05 -24.88
N LEU A 40 14.05 0.46 -24.14
CA LEU A 40 13.44 1.77 -24.39
C LEU A 40 14.02 2.89 -23.52
N TRP A 41 14.97 2.62 -22.64
CA TRP A 41 15.52 3.64 -21.74
C TRP A 41 16.23 4.77 -22.48
N GLN A 42 16.83 4.51 -23.63
CA GLN A 42 17.40 5.56 -24.49
C GLN A 42 16.35 6.56 -25.00
N TYR A 43 15.06 6.18 -25.04
CA TYR A 43 13.94 7.02 -25.44
C TYR A 43 13.14 7.55 -24.24
N ALA A 44 13.63 7.34 -23.01
CA ALA A 44 12.90 7.65 -21.79
C ALA A 44 12.48 9.14 -21.71
N TYR A 45 13.37 10.05 -22.10
CA TYR A 45 13.08 11.47 -22.17
C TYR A 45 11.95 11.78 -23.15
N GLN A 46 12.04 11.29 -24.38
CA GLN A 46 11.00 11.52 -25.42
C GLN A 46 9.66 10.93 -24.99
N ILE A 47 9.65 9.70 -24.44
CA ILE A 47 8.43 9.08 -23.90
C ILE A 47 7.88 9.91 -22.75
N GLY A 48 8.74 10.50 -21.92
CA GLY A 48 8.35 11.41 -20.83
C GLY A 48 7.63 12.65 -21.35
N GLU A 49 8.22 13.36 -22.30
CA GLU A 49 7.61 14.55 -22.92
C GLU A 49 6.25 14.22 -23.58
N LEU A 50 6.19 13.12 -24.34
CA LEU A 50 4.96 12.63 -24.97
C LEU A 50 3.91 12.22 -23.91
N THR A 51 4.33 11.74 -22.75
CA THR A 51 3.39 11.41 -21.65
C THR A 51 2.74 12.68 -21.09
N MET A 52 3.50 13.76 -20.93
CA MET A 52 2.97 15.07 -20.51
C MET A 52 2.06 15.69 -21.59
N GLU A 53 2.44 15.56 -22.87
CA GLU A 53 1.59 15.99 -23.99
C GLU A 53 0.26 15.21 -24.02
N TYR A 54 0.32 13.89 -23.82
CA TYR A 54 -0.86 13.02 -23.79
C TYR A 54 -1.80 13.34 -22.63
N ASN A 55 -1.26 13.70 -21.48
CA ASN A 55 -2.05 14.06 -20.30
C ASN A 55 -1.53 15.35 -19.65
N ARG A 56 -2.17 16.47 -19.95
CA ARG A 56 -1.83 17.81 -19.47
C ARG A 56 -1.84 18.00 -17.94
N ARG A 57 -2.40 17.04 -17.19
CA ARG A 57 -2.37 17.06 -15.71
C ARG A 57 -1.05 16.54 -15.16
N VAL A 58 -0.28 15.83 -15.96
CA VAL A 58 1.05 15.33 -15.60
C VAL A 58 2.05 16.46 -15.71
N LYS A 59 2.81 16.71 -14.64
CA LYS A 59 3.88 17.70 -14.58
C LYS A 59 5.26 17.07 -14.45
N SER A 60 5.31 15.82 -13.98
CA SER A 60 6.54 15.05 -13.82
C SER A 60 6.32 13.63 -14.33
N VAL A 61 7.30 13.10 -15.04
CA VAL A 61 7.29 11.72 -15.51
C VAL A 61 8.52 11.01 -14.97
N ALA A 62 8.29 9.90 -14.28
CA ALA A 62 9.35 9.05 -13.77
C ALA A 62 9.23 7.63 -14.32
N ILE A 63 10.37 7.04 -14.66
CA ILE A 63 10.47 5.65 -15.08
C ILE A 63 10.98 4.78 -13.94
N ARG A 64 10.49 3.55 -13.90
CA ARG A 64 10.99 2.53 -12.99
C ARG A 64 12.29 1.95 -13.54
N TYR A 65 13.36 1.97 -12.75
CA TYR A 65 14.67 1.44 -13.11
C TYR A 65 15.10 0.21 -12.29
N GLY A 66 14.30 -0.21 -11.31
CA GLY A 66 14.61 -1.35 -10.46
C GLY A 66 13.41 -1.88 -9.67
N PRO A 67 13.59 -2.95 -8.92
CA PRO A 67 12.57 -3.44 -7.99
C PRO A 67 12.39 -2.48 -6.82
N THR A 68 11.34 -2.66 -6.06
CA THR A 68 11.16 -2.01 -4.77
C THR A 68 12.04 -2.72 -3.73
N GLU A 69 12.82 -1.98 -2.96
CA GLU A 69 13.88 -2.54 -2.11
C GLU A 69 13.65 -2.29 -0.61
N GLY A 70 14.26 -3.15 0.20
CA GLY A 70 14.35 -3.02 1.66
C GLY A 70 13.01 -3.20 2.39
N VAL A 71 13.11 -3.14 3.72
CA VAL A 71 11.96 -3.25 4.64
C VAL A 71 11.00 -2.07 4.46
N THR A 72 11.52 -0.87 4.19
CA THR A 72 10.74 0.35 3.94
C THR A 72 10.05 0.37 2.58
N ARG A 73 10.31 -0.63 1.72
CA ARG A 73 9.70 -0.74 0.39
C ARG A 73 9.98 0.48 -0.50
N LYS A 74 11.22 0.99 -0.47
CA LYS A 74 11.62 2.15 -1.27
C LYS A 74 11.47 1.86 -2.76
N PRO A 75 10.69 2.64 -3.50
CA PRO A 75 10.53 2.46 -4.94
C PRO A 75 11.77 2.96 -5.70
N ALA A 76 12.08 2.30 -6.83
CA ALA A 76 13.22 2.66 -7.67
C ALA A 76 12.74 3.41 -8.92
N TYR A 77 12.51 4.71 -8.81
CA TYR A 77 12.10 5.58 -9.91
C TYR A 77 13.09 6.73 -10.13
N LYS A 78 13.21 7.17 -11.40
CA LYS A 78 14.00 8.34 -11.81
C LYS A 78 13.13 9.25 -12.67
N VAL A 79 13.13 10.55 -12.38
CA VAL A 79 12.48 11.56 -13.22
C VAL A 79 13.20 11.62 -14.56
N VAL A 80 12.44 11.59 -15.65
CA VAL A 80 12.95 11.63 -17.03
C VAL A 80 12.42 12.84 -17.81
N ALA A 81 11.33 13.45 -17.36
CA ALA A 81 10.78 14.66 -17.98
C ALA A 81 9.97 15.47 -16.95
N GLY A 82 9.89 16.78 -17.17
CA GLY A 82 9.09 17.70 -16.37
C GLY A 82 9.76 18.16 -15.09
N ASP A 83 8.94 18.50 -14.08
CA ASP A 83 9.37 19.04 -12.80
C ASP A 83 10.10 17.97 -11.97
N LEU A 84 11.23 18.37 -11.35
CA LEU A 84 11.98 17.53 -10.42
C LEU A 84 11.30 17.41 -9.05
N ASN A 85 10.40 18.33 -8.69
CA ASN A 85 9.60 18.24 -7.48
C ASN A 85 8.45 17.25 -7.69
N THR A 86 8.59 16.07 -7.12
CA THR A 86 7.62 14.97 -7.22
C THR A 86 6.70 14.85 -6.01
N VAL A 87 6.90 15.69 -4.98
CA VAL A 87 5.94 15.77 -3.86
C VAL A 87 4.59 16.24 -4.38
N THR A 88 3.58 15.42 -4.19
CA THR A 88 2.27 15.64 -4.81
C THR A 88 1.14 15.43 -3.83
N MET A 89 -0.01 16.02 -4.16
CA MET A 89 -1.24 15.85 -3.40
C MET A 89 -2.36 15.37 -4.33
N PHE A 90 -3.17 14.45 -3.82
CA PHE A 90 -4.37 13.96 -4.52
C PHE A 90 -5.44 13.54 -3.52
N THR A 91 -6.65 13.40 -4.02
CA THR A 91 -7.80 12.95 -3.21
C THR A 91 -8.25 11.57 -3.66
N GLU A 92 -8.44 10.67 -2.71
CA GLU A 92 -9.07 9.36 -2.93
C GLU A 92 -10.18 9.15 -1.90
N ALA A 93 -11.41 8.95 -2.35
CA ALA A 93 -12.58 8.71 -1.49
C ALA A 93 -12.77 9.76 -0.38
N GLY A 94 -12.55 11.04 -0.70
CA GLY A 94 -12.68 12.15 0.24
C GLY A 94 -11.45 12.40 1.12
N ILE A 95 -10.44 11.53 1.08
CA ILE A 95 -9.19 11.66 1.82
C ILE A 95 -8.15 12.36 0.96
N ARG A 96 -7.52 13.37 1.50
CA ARG A 96 -6.38 14.04 0.88
C ARG A 96 -5.09 13.35 1.30
N PHE A 97 -4.29 12.95 0.33
CA PHE A 97 -2.97 12.37 0.54
C PHE A 97 -1.89 13.27 -0.06
N MET A 98 -0.89 13.60 0.74
CA MET A 98 0.38 14.18 0.31
C MET A 98 1.45 13.10 0.40
N LEU A 99 2.25 12.94 -0.63
CA LEU A 99 3.40 12.02 -0.65
C LEU A 99 4.33 12.34 -1.82
N ASP A 100 5.51 11.77 -1.80
CA ASP A 100 6.38 11.65 -2.96
C ASP A 100 6.39 10.19 -3.46
N PRO A 101 5.83 9.90 -4.64
CA PRO A 101 5.74 8.54 -5.15
C PRO A 101 7.10 7.94 -5.57
N LEU A 102 8.17 8.72 -5.56
CA LEU A 102 9.52 8.27 -5.83
C LEU A 102 10.25 7.78 -4.57
N VAL A 103 9.77 8.15 -3.39
CA VAL A 103 10.40 7.76 -2.12
C VAL A 103 9.50 6.88 -1.26
N VAL A 104 8.17 6.96 -1.39
CA VAL A 104 7.23 6.12 -0.66
C VAL A 104 6.30 5.36 -1.60
N THR A 105 5.96 4.12 -1.24
CA THR A 105 5.09 3.28 -2.06
C THR A 105 3.61 3.59 -1.80
N PHE A 106 2.85 3.98 -2.83
CA PHE A 106 1.40 4.10 -2.77
C PHE A 106 0.72 3.13 -3.75
N SER A 107 -0.01 2.14 -3.22
CA SER A 107 -0.69 1.13 -4.02
C SER A 107 -2.10 1.55 -4.41
N ARG A 108 -2.28 2.15 -5.59
CA ARG A 108 -3.62 2.48 -6.12
C ARG A 108 -4.50 1.24 -6.33
N GLY A 109 -3.89 0.10 -6.65
CA GLY A 109 -4.60 -1.17 -6.84
C GLY A 109 -5.24 -1.76 -5.58
N ASN A 110 -4.97 -1.18 -4.40
CA ASN A 110 -5.58 -1.60 -3.13
C ASN A 110 -6.75 -0.71 -2.71
N ARG A 111 -7.25 0.19 -3.59
CA ARG A 111 -8.33 1.12 -3.26
C ARG A 111 -9.60 0.40 -2.77
N GLN A 112 -10.02 -0.66 -3.44
CA GLN A 112 -11.21 -1.42 -3.03
C GLN A 112 -11.04 -2.00 -1.62
N GLU A 113 -9.86 -2.52 -1.29
CA GLU A 113 -9.59 -3.07 0.02
C GLU A 113 -9.54 -2.00 1.11
N ARG A 114 -8.96 -0.81 0.82
CA ARG A 114 -9.02 0.33 1.75
C ARG A 114 -10.46 0.74 2.06
N MET A 115 -11.31 0.83 1.03
CA MET A 115 -12.71 1.18 1.20
C MET A 115 -13.48 0.10 1.96
N ARG A 116 -13.22 -1.18 1.66
CA ARG A 116 -13.83 -2.29 2.38
C ARG A 116 -13.47 -2.25 3.86
N LEU A 117 -12.19 -2.13 4.20
CA LEU A 117 -11.76 -2.08 5.60
C LEU A 117 -12.38 -0.90 6.33
N SER A 118 -12.41 0.28 5.71
CA SER A 118 -13.07 1.45 6.27
C SER A 118 -14.58 1.21 6.52
N SER A 119 -15.28 0.46 5.65
CA SER A 119 -16.73 0.21 5.77
C SER A 119 -17.12 -0.85 6.80
N ILE A 120 -16.20 -1.73 7.20
CA ILE A 120 -16.48 -2.82 8.15
C ILE A 120 -16.03 -2.53 9.58
N VAL A 121 -15.27 -1.46 9.78
CA VAL A 121 -14.90 -0.99 11.12
C VAL A 121 -16.14 -0.39 11.76
N ARG A 122 -16.40 -0.75 13.02
CA ARG A 122 -17.57 -0.31 13.77
C ARG A 122 -17.26 0.95 14.58
N PRO A 123 -18.25 1.78 14.86
CA PRO A 123 -18.10 2.90 15.80
C PRO A 123 -17.50 2.44 17.13
N GLY A 124 -16.49 3.17 17.62
CA GLY A 124 -15.82 2.88 18.89
C GLY A 124 -14.73 1.81 18.85
N GLU A 125 -14.52 1.09 17.72
CA GLU A 125 -13.41 0.14 17.61
C GLU A 125 -12.06 0.87 17.71
N ILE A 126 -11.11 0.27 18.44
CA ILE A 126 -9.72 0.65 18.43
C ILE A 126 -9.02 -0.17 17.34
N VAL A 127 -8.44 0.52 16.37
CA VAL A 127 -7.77 -0.09 15.23
C VAL A 127 -6.27 0.18 15.28
N VAL A 128 -5.46 -0.84 15.00
CA VAL A 128 -4.01 -0.69 14.86
C VAL A 128 -3.61 -1.04 13.42
N ASP A 129 -3.05 -0.08 12.69
CA ASP A 129 -2.43 -0.29 11.38
C ASP A 129 -0.93 -0.45 11.59
N MET A 130 -0.42 -1.67 11.43
CA MET A 130 0.98 -2.01 11.71
C MET A 130 1.95 -1.58 10.61
N PHE A 131 1.44 -1.13 9.45
CA PHE A 131 2.25 -0.77 8.27
C PHE A 131 1.61 0.43 7.58
N ALA A 132 1.52 1.54 8.31
CA ALA A 132 0.65 2.65 7.92
C ALA A 132 1.12 3.41 6.67
N CYS A 133 2.43 3.39 6.37
CA CYS A 133 3.02 4.20 5.32
C CYS A 133 2.54 5.67 5.45
N VAL A 134 1.96 6.24 4.45
CA VAL A 134 1.38 7.60 4.46
C VAL A 134 -0.06 7.65 5.00
N GLY A 135 -0.53 6.59 5.67
CA GLY A 135 -1.89 6.49 6.21
C GLY A 135 -2.89 5.81 5.28
N GLN A 136 -2.43 4.92 4.39
CA GLN A 136 -3.26 4.36 3.32
C GLN A 136 -4.51 3.61 3.83
N PHE A 137 -4.42 2.88 4.94
CA PHE A 137 -5.56 2.25 5.61
C PHE A 137 -6.04 3.07 6.81
N ALA A 138 -5.11 3.61 7.60
CA ALA A 138 -5.41 4.32 8.84
C ALA A 138 -6.36 5.51 8.61
N LEU A 139 -6.10 6.37 7.61
CA LEU A 139 -6.90 7.58 7.40
C LEU A 139 -8.32 7.30 6.91
N PRO A 140 -8.56 6.41 5.90
CA PRO A 140 -9.92 6.03 5.52
C PRO A 140 -10.73 5.45 6.67
N ILE A 141 -10.10 4.71 7.58
CA ILE A 141 -10.75 4.15 8.77
C ILE A 141 -11.08 5.25 9.78
N ALA A 142 -10.15 6.17 10.02
CA ALA A 142 -10.32 7.24 11.01
C ALA A 142 -11.38 8.28 10.64
N ILE A 143 -11.70 8.45 9.35
CA ILE A 143 -12.79 9.34 8.90
C ILE A 143 -14.17 8.85 9.39
N GLY A 144 -14.35 7.55 9.58
CA GLY A 144 -15.57 6.99 10.18
C GLY A 144 -15.86 7.52 11.59
N GLU A 145 -17.12 7.37 12.05
CA GLU A 145 -17.68 8.19 13.14
C GLU A 145 -17.10 7.96 14.53
N SER A 146 -16.20 7.11 14.84
CA SER A 146 -15.65 7.00 16.22
C SER A 146 -14.54 5.96 16.41
N SER A 147 -13.82 5.63 15.37
CA SER A 147 -12.67 4.75 15.53
C SER A 147 -11.45 5.53 15.97
N ARG A 148 -10.73 5.01 16.95
CA ARG A 148 -9.39 5.46 17.29
C ARG A 148 -8.38 4.57 16.56
N VAL A 149 -7.43 5.17 15.84
CA VAL A 149 -6.47 4.45 15.03
C VAL A 149 -5.05 4.72 15.53
N PHE A 150 -4.30 3.66 15.83
CA PHE A 150 -2.85 3.72 15.99
C PHE A 150 -2.22 3.33 14.66
N ALA A 151 -1.41 4.21 14.10
CA ALA A 151 -0.78 4.07 12.79
C ALA A 151 0.73 3.95 12.97
N ILE A 152 1.29 2.76 12.77
CA ILE A 152 2.71 2.46 13.01
C ILE A 152 3.43 2.45 11.67
N GLU A 153 4.55 3.18 11.58
CA GLU A 153 5.38 3.26 10.38
C GLU A 153 6.86 3.23 10.76
N ILE A 154 7.63 2.40 10.08
CA ILE A 154 9.07 2.22 10.33
C ILE A 154 9.94 3.22 9.56
N ASP A 155 9.47 3.67 8.38
CA ASP A 155 10.20 4.61 7.53
C ASP A 155 9.96 6.05 8.01
N PRO A 156 11.01 6.78 8.47
CA PRO A 156 10.87 8.16 8.92
C PRO A 156 10.29 9.12 7.85
N ILE A 157 10.58 8.87 6.57
CA ILE A 157 10.07 9.69 5.46
C ILE A 157 8.57 9.45 5.27
N ALA A 158 8.15 8.19 5.25
CA ALA A 158 6.72 7.84 5.16
C ALA A 158 5.96 8.33 6.40
N TYR A 159 6.58 8.25 7.58
CA TYR A 159 6.01 8.75 8.83
C TYR A 159 5.81 10.28 8.82
N ASP A 160 6.75 11.06 8.27
CA ASP A 160 6.58 12.51 8.12
C ASP A 160 5.38 12.83 7.20
N PHE A 161 5.23 12.10 6.08
CA PHE A 161 4.03 12.21 5.25
C PHE A 161 2.75 11.77 5.98
N LEU A 162 2.82 10.74 6.81
CA LEU A 162 1.68 10.30 7.64
C LEU A 162 1.21 11.43 8.57
N LEU A 163 2.12 12.09 9.28
CA LEU A 163 1.79 13.22 10.15
C LEU A 163 1.12 14.36 9.38
N ARG A 164 1.70 14.77 8.24
CA ARG A 164 1.13 15.79 7.36
C ARG A 164 -0.26 15.40 6.85
N ASN A 165 -0.46 14.14 6.53
CA ASN A 165 -1.76 13.64 6.05
C ASN A 165 -2.81 13.57 7.17
N ILE A 166 -2.42 13.29 8.40
CA ILE A 166 -3.31 13.38 9.58
C ILE A 166 -3.79 14.83 9.74
N GLU A 167 -2.88 15.79 9.76
CA GLU A 167 -3.20 17.22 9.85
C GLU A 167 -4.06 17.70 8.66
N LEU A 168 -3.65 17.36 7.44
CA LEU A 168 -4.35 17.72 6.21
C LEU A 168 -5.83 17.30 6.21
N ASN A 169 -6.15 16.20 6.89
CA ASN A 169 -7.50 15.66 6.99
C ASN A 169 -8.18 15.96 8.35
N LYS A 170 -7.54 16.71 9.25
CA LYS A 170 -8.03 17.08 10.58
C LYS A 170 -8.37 15.84 11.42
N LEU A 171 -7.45 14.88 11.44
CA LEU A 171 -7.63 13.59 12.14
C LEU A 171 -6.75 13.43 13.38
N GLU A 172 -6.16 14.51 13.91
CA GLU A 172 -5.22 14.52 15.03
C GLU A 172 -5.85 13.97 16.33
N SER A 173 -7.16 14.16 16.49
CA SER A 173 -7.90 13.60 17.64
C SER A 173 -8.22 12.11 17.51
N LYS A 174 -8.12 11.53 16.32
CA LYS A 174 -8.50 10.15 16.01
C LYS A 174 -7.33 9.23 15.70
N VAL A 175 -6.25 9.77 15.12
CA VAL A 175 -5.08 8.99 14.67
C VAL A 175 -3.87 9.32 15.53
N VAL A 176 -3.28 8.29 16.11
CA VAL A 176 -2.00 8.35 16.84
C VAL A 176 -0.95 7.71 15.94
N ALA A 177 -0.05 8.51 15.39
CA ALA A 177 1.08 8.00 14.61
C ALA A 177 2.22 7.56 15.54
N ILE A 178 2.84 6.43 15.24
CA ILE A 178 3.95 5.85 16.00
C ILE A 178 5.07 5.52 15.02
N LEU A 179 6.26 6.10 15.22
CA LEU A 179 7.46 5.78 14.43
C LEU A 179 8.19 4.59 15.06
N GLY A 180 8.42 3.53 14.30
CA GLY A 180 9.20 2.39 14.73
C GLY A 180 8.80 1.07 14.09
N ASP A 181 9.54 0.02 14.41
CA ASP A 181 9.17 -1.34 14.02
C ASP A 181 7.94 -1.78 14.82
N CYS A 182 6.89 -2.17 14.13
CA CYS A 182 5.65 -2.57 14.78
C CYS A 182 5.78 -3.78 15.72
N ARG A 183 6.88 -4.53 15.63
CA ARG A 183 7.18 -5.62 16.58
C ARG A 183 7.60 -5.11 17.95
N ASP A 184 8.16 -3.90 17.99
CA ASP A 184 8.75 -3.32 19.20
C ASP A 184 7.87 -2.23 19.82
N VAL A 185 7.11 -1.50 18.98
CA VAL A 185 6.38 -0.29 19.42
C VAL A 185 4.85 -0.44 19.42
N HIS A 186 4.32 -1.64 19.14
CA HIS A 186 2.87 -1.85 19.11
C HIS A 186 2.25 -1.71 20.50
N PRO A 187 1.05 -1.12 20.61
CA PRO A 187 0.32 -1.06 21.87
C PRO A 187 -0.17 -2.46 22.27
N LEU A 188 -0.10 -2.80 23.55
CA LEU A 188 -0.43 -4.15 24.04
C LEU A 188 -1.89 -4.23 24.49
N ALA A 189 -2.60 -5.27 24.07
CA ALA A 189 -3.93 -5.69 24.55
C ALA A 189 -5.02 -4.59 24.47
N VAL A 190 -4.99 -3.75 23.43
CA VAL A 190 -5.92 -2.62 23.28
C VAL A 190 -6.81 -2.72 22.04
N ALA A 191 -6.39 -3.42 21.00
CA ALA A 191 -7.06 -3.34 19.69
C ALA A 191 -8.28 -4.28 19.59
N ASP A 192 -9.34 -3.79 18.98
CA ASP A 192 -10.44 -4.62 18.49
C ASP A 192 -10.13 -5.15 17.08
N ARG A 193 -9.23 -4.44 16.36
CA ARG A 193 -8.87 -4.75 14.99
C ARG A 193 -7.41 -4.39 14.71
N VAL A 194 -6.71 -5.30 14.02
CA VAL A 194 -5.33 -5.07 13.56
C VAL A 194 -5.27 -5.23 12.04
N ILE A 195 -4.58 -4.32 11.37
CA ILE A 195 -4.33 -4.34 9.92
C ILE A 195 -2.86 -4.58 9.67
N MET A 196 -2.57 -5.63 8.91
CA MET A 196 -1.23 -6.00 8.50
C MET A 196 -1.14 -5.86 6.98
N GLY A 197 -0.91 -4.62 6.51
CA GLY A 197 -0.91 -4.24 5.08
C GLY A 197 0.38 -4.55 4.33
N TYR A 198 1.37 -5.19 4.96
CA TYR A 198 2.63 -5.59 4.38
C TYR A 198 2.47 -6.93 3.63
N LEU A 199 3.03 -7.04 2.41
CA LEU A 199 2.79 -8.22 1.55
C LEU A 199 3.87 -9.29 1.64
N HIS A 200 5.05 -8.96 2.18
CA HIS A 200 6.19 -9.88 2.26
C HIS A 200 6.43 -10.30 3.71
N ASP A 201 6.59 -11.60 3.93
CA ASP A 201 6.84 -12.20 5.25
C ASP A 201 5.90 -11.72 6.38
N THR A 202 4.67 -11.32 6.01
CA THR A 202 3.69 -10.74 6.95
C THR A 202 3.40 -11.68 8.11
N SER A 203 3.49 -12.99 7.90
CA SER A 203 3.29 -13.99 8.96
C SER A 203 4.29 -13.87 10.11
N ALA A 204 5.49 -13.33 9.88
CA ALA A 204 6.49 -13.09 10.91
C ALA A 204 6.06 -12.02 11.94
N TYR A 205 5.14 -11.14 11.56
CA TYR A 205 4.60 -10.07 12.41
C TYR A 205 3.31 -10.48 13.13
N LEU A 206 2.78 -11.67 12.84
CA LEU A 206 1.54 -12.15 13.45
C LEU A 206 1.59 -12.24 14.98
N PRO A 207 2.69 -12.67 15.64
CA PRO A 207 2.77 -12.65 17.09
C PRO A 207 2.53 -11.27 17.70
N ALA A 208 3.16 -10.22 17.16
CA ALA A 208 2.97 -8.83 17.60
C ALA A 208 1.52 -8.36 17.36
N ALA A 209 0.93 -8.73 16.22
CA ALA A 209 -0.47 -8.41 15.93
C ALA A 209 -1.44 -9.07 16.95
N LEU A 210 -1.15 -10.29 17.39
CA LEU A 210 -1.93 -11.00 18.40
C LEU A 210 -1.76 -10.38 19.80
N GLU A 211 -0.56 -9.91 20.16
CA GLU A 211 -0.30 -9.19 21.41
C GLU A 211 -0.98 -7.83 21.46
N THR A 212 -1.19 -7.20 20.29
CA THR A 212 -1.91 -5.94 20.16
C THR A 212 -3.40 -6.09 20.43
N LEU A 213 -3.99 -7.25 20.13
CA LEU A 213 -5.40 -7.50 20.32
C LEU A 213 -5.82 -7.46 21.81
N SER A 214 -6.99 -6.91 22.05
CA SER A 214 -7.64 -6.96 23.35
C SER A 214 -7.81 -8.42 23.82
N ARG A 215 -7.76 -8.65 25.13
CA ARG A 215 -8.01 -9.99 25.71
C ARG A 215 -9.36 -10.60 25.38
N LYS A 216 -10.32 -9.77 24.95
CA LYS A 216 -11.65 -10.20 24.47
C LYS A 216 -11.61 -10.78 23.06
N GLY A 217 -10.45 -10.79 22.43
CA GLY A 217 -10.29 -11.12 21.03
C GLY A 217 -10.53 -9.93 20.10
N GLY A 218 -10.71 -10.20 18.82
CA GLY A 218 -10.89 -9.18 17.79
C GLY A 218 -10.69 -9.74 16.39
N THR A 219 -10.29 -8.89 15.45
CA THR A 219 -10.04 -9.29 14.07
C THR A 219 -8.67 -8.82 13.59
N VAL A 220 -7.92 -9.72 12.96
CA VAL A 220 -6.69 -9.38 12.25
C VAL A 220 -6.94 -9.50 10.75
N HIS A 221 -6.62 -8.45 10.00
CA HIS A 221 -6.62 -8.45 8.53
C HIS A 221 -5.18 -8.57 8.04
N MET A 222 -4.75 -9.79 7.71
CA MET A 222 -3.39 -10.06 7.25
C MET A 222 -3.36 -10.15 5.73
N HIS A 223 -2.59 -9.26 5.11
CA HIS A 223 -2.31 -9.29 3.68
C HIS A 223 -0.97 -9.98 3.42
N ILE A 224 -0.91 -10.81 2.37
CA ILE A 224 0.32 -11.51 1.98
C ILE A 224 0.34 -11.76 0.47
N ALA A 225 1.53 -11.70 -0.11
CA ALA A 225 1.79 -12.18 -1.47
C ALA A 225 2.24 -13.65 -1.39
N SER A 226 1.41 -14.58 -1.91
CA SER A 226 1.67 -16.01 -1.77
C SER A 226 1.03 -16.83 -2.90
N PRO A 227 1.61 -17.97 -3.29
CA PRO A 227 0.91 -18.93 -4.15
C PRO A 227 -0.34 -19.49 -3.49
N LEU A 228 -1.39 -19.76 -4.29
CA LEU A 228 -2.65 -20.32 -3.77
C LEU A 228 -2.46 -21.63 -3.02
N LYS A 229 -1.51 -22.47 -3.44
CA LYS A 229 -1.18 -23.73 -2.78
C LYS A 229 -0.71 -23.60 -1.33
N ALA A 230 -0.22 -22.41 -0.93
CA ALA A 230 0.25 -22.15 0.44
C ALA A 230 -0.89 -21.75 1.40
N ILE A 231 -2.12 -21.59 0.94
CA ILE A 231 -3.25 -21.14 1.80
C ILE A 231 -3.47 -22.08 3.00
N ALA A 232 -3.42 -23.40 2.79
CA ALA A 232 -3.64 -24.37 3.85
C ALA A 232 -2.56 -24.22 4.94
N SER A 233 -1.29 -24.27 4.57
CA SER A 233 -0.17 -24.13 5.51
C SER A 233 -0.17 -22.77 6.23
N LEU A 234 -0.56 -21.68 5.54
CA LEU A 234 -0.71 -20.37 6.18
C LEU A 234 -1.83 -20.36 7.24
N ARG A 235 -2.95 -21.04 6.98
CA ARG A 235 -4.02 -21.20 7.98
C ARG A 235 -3.57 -22.02 9.19
N ASP A 236 -2.76 -23.06 8.99
CA ASP A 236 -2.21 -23.84 10.09
C ASP A 236 -1.25 -22.99 10.95
N VAL A 237 -0.39 -22.18 10.33
CA VAL A 237 0.46 -21.20 11.01
C VAL A 237 -0.36 -20.20 11.81
N ILE A 238 -1.41 -19.63 11.21
CA ILE A 238 -2.30 -18.69 11.88
C ILE A 238 -2.95 -19.34 13.11
N SER A 239 -3.48 -20.55 12.96
CA SER A 239 -4.16 -21.27 14.04
C SER A 239 -3.19 -21.62 15.18
N SER A 240 -1.99 -22.09 14.86
CA SER A 240 -0.95 -22.38 15.84
C SER A 240 -0.54 -21.13 16.63
N LYS A 241 -0.25 -20.02 15.93
CA LYS A 241 0.14 -18.77 16.58
C LYS A 241 -0.97 -18.15 17.43
N ALA A 242 -2.21 -18.27 16.99
CA ALA A 242 -3.37 -17.85 17.77
C ALA A 242 -3.49 -18.67 19.06
N ALA A 243 -3.36 -19.99 18.97
CA ALA A 243 -3.42 -20.89 20.14
C ALA A 243 -2.29 -20.59 21.16
N GLU A 244 -1.06 -20.32 20.70
CA GLU A 244 0.06 -19.91 21.55
C GLU A 244 -0.25 -18.64 22.38
N LYS A 245 -1.16 -17.78 21.87
CA LYS A 245 -1.59 -16.54 22.55
C LYS A 245 -2.95 -16.66 23.23
N GLY A 246 -3.52 -17.87 23.36
CA GLY A 246 -4.78 -18.13 24.05
C GLY A 246 -6.01 -17.76 23.24
N PHE A 247 -5.92 -17.78 21.90
CA PHE A 247 -7.04 -17.53 21.01
C PHE A 247 -7.37 -18.71 20.12
N ARG A 248 -8.65 -18.86 19.80
CA ARG A 248 -9.14 -19.67 18.67
C ARG A 248 -9.31 -18.78 17.46
N ALA A 249 -8.74 -19.17 16.31
CA ALA A 249 -8.83 -18.44 15.06
C ALA A 249 -9.88 -19.03 14.13
N ASN A 250 -10.77 -18.17 13.59
CA ASN A 250 -11.61 -18.49 12.44
C ASN A 250 -11.16 -17.61 11.26
N THR A 251 -10.74 -18.23 10.15
CA THR A 251 -10.04 -17.55 9.07
C THR A 251 -10.81 -17.63 7.76
N VAL A 252 -11.17 -16.48 7.20
CA VAL A 252 -11.70 -16.35 5.84
C VAL A 252 -10.58 -15.82 4.94
N THR A 253 -10.32 -16.51 3.82
CA THR A 253 -9.29 -16.10 2.85
C THR A 253 -9.95 -15.49 1.62
N ARG A 254 -9.44 -14.35 1.17
CA ARG A 254 -9.88 -13.66 -0.03
C ARG A 254 -8.70 -13.41 -0.97
N ARG A 255 -8.91 -13.61 -2.25
CA ARG A 255 -7.99 -13.19 -3.30
C ARG A 255 -8.31 -11.74 -3.65
N ILE A 256 -7.31 -10.87 -3.58
CA ILE A 256 -7.44 -9.44 -3.92
C ILE A 256 -7.12 -9.22 -5.40
N LYS A 257 -5.96 -9.68 -5.84
CA LYS A 257 -5.49 -9.57 -7.24
C LYS A 257 -4.29 -10.49 -7.46
N THR A 258 -3.92 -10.71 -8.72
CA THR A 258 -2.62 -11.29 -9.06
C THR A 258 -1.52 -10.29 -8.69
N TYR A 259 -0.51 -10.75 -7.97
CA TYR A 259 0.67 -9.95 -7.59
C TYR A 259 1.78 -10.08 -8.64
N SER A 260 2.11 -11.31 -9.01
CA SER A 260 3.04 -11.68 -10.07
C SER A 260 2.67 -13.06 -10.62
N PRO A 261 3.26 -13.56 -11.70
CA PRO A 261 3.00 -14.89 -12.21
C PRO A 261 3.12 -15.96 -11.11
N GLY A 262 2.03 -16.70 -10.85
CA GLY A 262 1.96 -17.74 -9.82
C GLY A 262 1.85 -17.26 -8.36
N VAL A 263 1.82 -15.94 -8.12
CA VAL A 263 1.70 -15.34 -6.79
C VAL A 263 0.49 -14.42 -6.73
N GLU A 264 -0.35 -14.62 -5.74
CA GLU A 264 -1.56 -13.83 -5.52
C GLU A 264 -1.41 -12.91 -4.30
N HIS A 265 -1.99 -11.74 -4.35
CA HIS A 265 -2.25 -10.94 -3.18
C HIS A 265 -3.48 -11.50 -2.48
N LEU A 266 -3.26 -12.13 -1.35
CA LEU A 266 -4.28 -12.72 -0.49
C LEU A 266 -4.52 -11.83 0.74
N ALA A 267 -5.75 -11.80 1.21
CA ALA A 267 -6.14 -11.26 2.50
C ALA A 267 -6.77 -12.36 3.35
N PHE A 268 -6.25 -12.52 4.56
CA PHE A 268 -6.80 -13.39 5.59
C PHE A 268 -7.53 -12.52 6.61
N ASP A 269 -8.86 -12.61 6.64
CA ASP A 269 -9.69 -12.00 7.68
C ASP A 269 -9.80 -13.02 8.82
N ILE A 270 -9.07 -12.79 9.89
CA ILE A 270 -8.87 -13.72 11.01
C ILE A 270 -9.66 -13.22 12.21
N ARG A 271 -10.77 -13.86 12.53
CA ARG A 271 -11.52 -13.59 13.76
C ARG A 271 -10.92 -14.41 14.90
N LEU A 272 -10.54 -13.73 15.96
CA LEU A 272 -9.90 -14.29 17.14
C LEU A 272 -10.84 -14.19 18.33
N MET A 273 -11.04 -15.31 19.02
CA MET A 273 -11.87 -15.44 20.21
C MET A 273 -11.03 -16.09 21.31
N PRO A 274 -11.17 -15.70 22.58
CA PRO A 274 -10.52 -16.38 23.69
C PRO A 274 -10.80 -17.90 23.65
N SER A 275 -9.78 -18.71 23.97
CA SER A 275 -9.85 -20.18 24.01
C SER A 275 -10.72 -20.68 25.15
#